data_30c3f5847cb6428704a0969dfd14ad41
#
_entry.id   30c3f5847cb6428704a0969dfd14ad41
#
_cell.length_a   1.000
_cell.length_b   1.000
_cell.length_c   1.000
_cell.angle_alpha   90.00
_cell.angle_beta   90.00
_cell.angle_gamma   90.00
#
_symmetry.space_group_name_H-M   'P 1'
#
loop_
_entity.id
_entity.type
_entity.pdbx_description
1 polymer ?
#
loop_
_entity_poly.entity_id
_entity_poly.type
_entity_poly.pdbx_seq_one_letter_code
_entity_poly.pdbx_strand_id
1 'polypeptide(L)'
;GPNGQRPAMRFSASLAEAGVRLMRFKTGTPARVDARTLDYEKMELQPGDEEARSFSFMSDVRTREQVPCYLTYTNERTHKILRDNMDRAPMANGIIKGVGPRYCPSIETKILRFPDKERHQLFLEPEGLHTNEVYVQGMSTSMPMDVQLAFLHTIPGLEHAHVMRAGYAIEYDCIDPTQLRPSLEFKTIRGFFSAGQANGTSGYEEAAAQGIIAGINAAQYIKGAPPVVLKRSEAYIGVLIDDLVTKGTHEPYRMMTSRAEYRLLLRQDNADARLTPIGRRIGLVSDARWARFEKKQAAIGAAEQALTGLVLTPSRETNERLAAHGLDPVHTRATGCDLLRRPGAT
;
A
#
# COMPACT_ATOMS: atom_id res chain seq x y z
N GLY A 1 -24.73 -2.56 -7.78
CA GLY A 1 -23.30 -2.73 -7.61
C GLY A 1 -22.61 -3.06 -8.94
N PRO A 2 -21.29 -3.03 -9.04
CA PRO A 2 -20.56 -3.37 -10.25
C PRO A 2 -20.89 -4.81 -10.69
N ASN A 3 -20.93 -5.05 -12.00
CA ASN A 3 -21.23 -6.37 -12.58
C ASN A 3 -22.59 -6.95 -12.15
N GLY A 4 -23.60 -6.11 -11.87
CA GLY A 4 -24.94 -6.55 -11.47
C GLY A 4 -25.06 -7.09 -10.05
N GLN A 5 -24.02 -7.03 -9.24
CA GLN A 5 -24.07 -7.48 -7.84
C GLN A 5 -24.99 -6.60 -7.00
N ARG A 6 -25.77 -7.21 -6.13
CA ARG A 6 -26.64 -6.51 -5.19
C ARG A 6 -25.85 -6.04 -3.96
N PRO A 7 -26.15 -4.85 -3.40
CA PRO A 7 -25.51 -4.40 -2.17
C PRO A 7 -25.96 -5.21 -0.95
N ALA A 8 -25.06 -5.40 0.03
CA ALA A 8 -25.37 -6.13 1.28
C ALA A 8 -26.08 -5.21 2.31
N MET A 9 -27.22 -4.63 1.97
CA MET A 9 -27.92 -3.62 2.77
C MET A 9 -28.34 -4.08 4.17
N ARG A 10 -28.64 -5.37 4.33
CA ARG A 10 -29.11 -5.90 5.62
C ARG A 10 -28.03 -6.02 6.67
N PHE A 11 -26.76 -6.19 6.24
CA PHE A 11 -25.65 -6.36 7.17
C PHE A 11 -25.39 -5.13 8.03
N SER A 12 -25.40 -3.94 7.42
CA SER A 12 -25.26 -2.68 8.17
C SER A 12 -26.39 -2.47 9.17
N ALA A 13 -27.63 -2.81 8.79
CA ALA A 13 -28.77 -2.75 9.69
C ALA A 13 -28.58 -3.66 10.91
N SER A 14 -28.21 -4.93 10.69
CA SER A 14 -27.93 -5.89 11.77
C SER A 14 -26.81 -5.42 12.71
N LEU A 15 -25.75 -4.80 12.17
CA LEU A 15 -24.68 -4.22 12.99
C LEU A 15 -25.19 -3.05 13.85
N ALA A 16 -26.01 -2.18 13.27
CA ALA A 16 -26.62 -1.06 13.99
C ALA A 16 -27.55 -1.54 15.11
N GLU A 17 -28.38 -2.56 14.86
CA GLU A 17 -29.24 -3.23 15.85
C GLU A 17 -28.41 -3.84 17.00
N ALA A 18 -27.21 -4.37 16.70
CA ALA A 18 -26.27 -4.85 17.70
C ALA A 18 -25.50 -3.73 18.45
N GLY A 19 -25.85 -2.47 18.22
CA GLY A 19 -25.25 -1.29 18.87
C GLY A 19 -23.91 -0.85 18.27
N VAL A 20 -23.54 -1.33 17.05
CA VAL A 20 -22.32 -0.92 16.37
C VAL A 20 -22.53 0.43 15.67
N ARG A 21 -21.68 1.40 15.98
CA ARG A 21 -21.66 2.69 15.27
C ARG A 21 -21.01 2.53 13.91
N LEU A 22 -21.68 3.05 12.88
CA LEU A 22 -21.22 3.01 11.49
C LEU A 22 -20.89 4.42 11.00
N MET A 23 -19.96 4.48 10.06
CA MET A 23 -19.57 5.64 9.29
C MET A 23 -19.79 5.36 7.81
N ARG A 24 -19.74 6.40 6.96
CA ARG A 24 -19.94 6.29 5.52
C ARG A 24 -18.75 6.81 4.78
N PHE A 25 -18.08 5.93 4.03
CA PHE A 25 -16.95 6.26 3.16
C PHE A 25 -17.29 5.99 1.70
N LYS A 26 -16.43 6.47 0.82
CA LYS A 26 -16.50 6.17 -0.59
C LYS A 26 -15.14 5.76 -1.13
N THR A 27 -15.17 5.00 -2.20
CA THR A 27 -14.00 4.72 -3.04
C THR A 27 -14.38 4.82 -4.51
N GLY A 28 -13.42 4.73 -5.40
CA GLY A 28 -13.64 4.74 -6.83
C GLY A 28 -12.60 3.90 -7.56
N THR A 29 -12.91 3.57 -8.79
CA THR A 29 -12.02 2.84 -9.69
C THR A 29 -12.07 3.48 -11.06
N PRO A 30 -10.96 3.48 -11.83
CA PRO A 30 -10.95 3.96 -13.21
C PRO A 30 -11.53 2.93 -14.19
N ALA A 31 -11.63 3.32 -15.44
CA ALA A 31 -11.94 2.41 -16.51
C ALA A 31 -10.88 1.32 -16.69
N ARG A 32 -11.30 0.17 -17.21
CA ARG A 32 -10.43 -0.85 -17.80
C ARG A 32 -10.55 -0.75 -19.30
N VAL A 33 -9.42 -0.76 -19.97
CA VAL A 33 -9.32 -0.65 -21.43
C VAL A 33 -8.66 -1.88 -22.02
N ASP A 34 -8.94 -2.15 -23.30
CA ASP A 34 -8.37 -3.29 -24.02
C ASP A 34 -6.94 -2.95 -24.47
N ALA A 35 -5.95 -3.69 -24.00
CA ALA A 35 -4.54 -3.54 -24.33
C ALA A 35 -4.24 -3.49 -25.82
N ARG A 36 -5.03 -4.21 -26.65
CA ARG A 36 -4.87 -4.31 -28.10
C ARG A 36 -5.25 -3.03 -28.85
N THR A 37 -5.91 -2.10 -28.18
CA THR A 37 -6.40 -0.82 -28.72
C THR A 37 -5.56 0.38 -28.28
N LEU A 38 -4.48 0.14 -27.54
CA LEU A 38 -3.59 1.17 -27.01
C LEU A 38 -2.40 1.41 -27.94
N ASP A 39 -1.99 2.67 -28.06
CA ASP A 39 -0.80 3.08 -28.77
C ASP A 39 0.34 3.31 -27.78
N TYR A 40 1.09 2.25 -27.50
CA TYR A 40 2.19 2.26 -26.52
C TYR A 40 3.39 3.11 -26.95
N GLU A 41 3.53 3.44 -28.23
CA GLU A 41 4.62 4.30 -28.73
C GLU A 41 4.49 5.75 -28.23
N LYS A 42 3.29 6.16 -27.85
CA LYS A 42 3.00 7.48 -27.26
C LYS A 42 3.16 7.53 -25.72
N MET A 43 3.58 6.44 -25.11
CA MET A 43 3.70 6.31 -23.68
C MET A 43 5.14 6.01 -23.27
N GLU A 44 5.50 6.35 -22.04
CA GLU A 44 6.81 6.06 -21.48
C GLU A 44 6.79 4.68 -20.82
N LEU A 45 7.70 3.79 -21.26
CA LEU A 45 7.85 2.46 -20.68
C LEU A 45 8.35 2.55 -19.23
N GLN A 46 7.67 1.89 -18.32
CA GLN A 46 8.04 1.74 -16.91
C GLN A 46 8.38 0.28 -16.65
N PRO A 47 9.63 -0.14 -16.80
CA PRO A 47 10.05 -1.51 -16.53
C PRO A 47 10.01 -1.80 -15.04
N GLY A 48 9.96 -3.09 -14.69
CA GLY A 48 10.20 -3.53 -13.32
C GLY A 48 11.67 -3.37 -12.91
N ASP A 49 11.97 -3.74 -11.66
CA ASP A 49 13.34 -3.75 -11.17
C ASP A 49 14.19 -4.76 -11.96
N GLU A 50 15.41 -4.38 -12.36
CA GLU A 50 16.35 -5.27 -13.04
C GLU A 50 16.72 -6.47 -12.16
N GLU A 51 16.89 -6.22 -10.86
CA GLU A 51 17.11 -7.26 -9.85
C GLU A 51 15.90 -7.32 -8.89
N ALA A 52 14.88 -8.09 -9.26
CA ALA A 52 13.73 -8.29 -8.41
C ALA A 52 14.12 -9.05 -7.13
N ARG A 53 13.95 -8.42 -5.97
CA ARG A 53 14.17 -9.04 -4.67
C ARG A 53 12.88 -9.63 -4.13
N SER A 54 12.94 -10.83 -3.56
CA SER A 54 11.79 -11.44 -2.91
C SER A 54 11.41 -10.71 -1.63
N PHE A 55 10.11 -10.52 -1.39
CA PHE A 55 9.59 -10.02 -0.12
C PHE A 55 9.81 -11.01 1.05
N SER A 56 9.90 -12.29 0.75
CA SER A 56 10.09 -13.33 1.76
C SER A 56 11.52 -13.84 1.77
N PHE A 57 12.15 -13.88 2.94
CA PHE A 57 13.47 -14.52 3.11
C PHE A 57 13.42 -16.05 2.90
N MET A 58 12.23 -16.64 2.75
CA MET A 58 12.05 -18.05 2.39
C MET A 58 12.22 -18.31 0.88
N SER A 59 12.13 -17.29 0.04
CA SER A 59 12.22 -17.43 -1.41
C SER A 59 13.68 -17.34 -1.89
N ASP A 60 14.08 -18.28 -2.71
CA ASP A 60 15.40 -18.29 -3.38
C ASP A 60 15.30 -17.72 -4.81
N VAL A 61 14.09 -17.50 -5.31
CA VAL A 61 13.85 -16.96 -6.66
C VAL A 61 14.15 -15.47 -6.67
N ARG A 62 15.13 -15.08 -7.45
CA ARG A 62 15.60 -13.68 -7.57
C ARG A 62 15.11 -12.98 -8.82
N THR A 63 14.72 -13.72 -9.85
CA THR A 63 14.26 -13.13 -11.11
C THR A 63 12.95 -13.77 -11.55
N ARG A 64 12.01 -12.94 -11.99
CA ARG A 64 10.82 -13.31 -12.74
C ARG A 64 10.77 -12.41 -13.96
N GLU A 65 10.18 -12.87 -15.04
CA GLU A 65 9.81 -12.01 -16.14
C GLU A 65 8.93 -10.87 -15.61
N GLN A 66 9.36 -9.65 -15.85
CA GLN A 66 8.65 -8.45 -15.40
C GLN A 66 7.65 -8.03 -16.48
N VAL A 67 6.45 -7.65 -16.06
CA VAL A 67 5.46 -7.05 -16.95
C VAL A 67 5.51 -5.54 -16.74
N PRO A 68 5.88 -4.77 -17.77
CA PRO A 68 6.01 -3.34 -17.62
C PRO A 68 4.65 -2.66 -17.49
N CYS A 69 4.63 -1.51 -16.82
CA CYS A 69 3.57 -0.51 -16.92
C CYS A 69 3.96 0.57 -17.92
N TYR A 70 3.02 1.40 -18.28
CA TYR A 70 3.25 2.52 -19.18
C TYR A 70 2.75 3.82 -18.56
N LEU A 71 3.54 4.87 -18.70
CA LEU A 71 3.25 6.19 -18.17
C LEU A 71 2.72 7.10 -19.26
N THR A 72 1.62 7.79 -18.99
CA THR A 72 1.07 8.85 -19.81
C THR A 72 0.48 9.95 -18.94
N TYR A 73 -0.13 10.96 -19.53
CA TYR A 73 -0.61 12.13 -18.81
C TYR A 73 -1.96 12.61 -19.35
N THR A 74 -2.78 13.18 -18.47
CA THR A 74 -3.90 14.02 -18.89
C THR A 74 -3.38 15.31 -19.54
N ASN A 75 -4.25 16.05 -20.20
CA ASN A 75 -3.93 17.33 -20.82
C ASN A 75 -5.11 18.31 -20.69
N GLU A 76 -4.96 19.54 -21.19
CA GLU A 76 -5.97 20.57 -21.06
C GLU A 76 -7.32 20.18 -21.72
N ARG A 77 -7.31 19.42 -22.81
CA ARG A 77 -8.55 18.92 -23.43
C ARG A 77 -9.27 17.93 -22.50
N THR A 78 -8.51 17.05 -21.84
CA THR A 78 -9.04 16.14 -20.80
C THR A 78 -9.67 16.94 -19.67
N HIS A 79 -8.95 17.94 -19.17
CA HIS A 79 -9.41 18.77 -18.05
C HIS A 79 -10.62 19.60 -18.41
N LYS A 80 -10.69 20.12 -19.64
CA LYS A 80 -11.84 20.87 -20.13
C LYS A 80 -13.10 20.00 -20.17
N ILE A 81 -13.03 18.79 -20.72
CA ILE A 81 -14.18 17.85 -20.75
C ILE A 81 -14.66 17.56 -19.32
N LEU A 82 -13.75 17.33 -18.39
CA LEU A 82 -14.12 17.08 -16.98
C LEU A 82 -14.79 18.29 -16.36
N ARG A 83 -14.26 19.51 -16.55
CA ARG A 83 -14.86 20.75 -16.04
C ARG A 83 -16.26 21.01 -16.60
N ASP A 84 -16.41 20.84 -17.91
CA ASP A 84 -17.67 21.09 -18.62
C ASP A 84 -18.79 20.10 -18.22
N ASN A 85 -18.46 18.96 -17.60
CA ASN A 85 -19.41 17.92 -17.20
C ASN A 85 -19.43 17.70 -15.68
N MET A 86 -18.90 18.64 -14.89
CA MET A 86 -18.78 18.47 -13.44
C MET A 86 -20.13 18.30 -12.73
N ASP A 87 -21.18 18.95 -13.23
CA ASP A 87 -22.57 18.84 -12.77
C ASP A 87 -23.16 17.43 -12.94
N ARG A 88 -22.62 16.66 -13.87
CA ARG A 88 -23.01 15.26 -14.13
C ARG A 88 -22.29 14.26 -13.25
N ALA A 89 -21.28 14.71 -12.49
CA ALA A 89 -20.52 13.84 -11.59
C ALA A 89 -21.31 13.59 -10.29
N PRO A 90 -21.62 12.34 -9.91
CA PRO A 90 -22.29 12.02 -8.63
C PRO A 90 -21.58 12.56 -7.39
N MET A 91 -20.29 12.82 -7.49
CA MET A 91 -19.50 13.47 -6.45
C MET A 91 -19.80 14.96 -6.27
N ALA A 92 -20.11 15.66 -7.35
CA ALA A 92 -20.34 17.10 -7.35
C ALA A 92 -21.81 17.45 -7.14
N ASN A 93 -22.74 16.60 -7.59
CA ASN A 93 -24.19 16.84 -7.48
C ASN A 93 -24.82 16.34 -6.16
N GLY A 94 -24.01 15.86 -5.21
CA GLY A 94 -24.46 15.48 -3.87
C GLY A 94 -25.12 14.09 -3.76
N ILE A 95 -25.12 13.29 -4.82
CA ILE A 95 -25.58 11.88 -4.77
C ILE A 95 -24.65 11.07 -3.86
N ILE A 96 -23.33 11.25 -4.00
CA ILE A 96 -22.32 10.62 -3.15
C ILE A 96 -22.04 11.52 -1.96
N LYS A 97 -22.29 11.03 -0.76
CA LYS A 97 -22.09 11.73 0.52
C LYS A 97 -20.87 11.23 1.29
N GLY A 98 -20.39 10.02 0.99
CA GLY A 98 -19.27 9.40 1.67
C GLY A 98 -17.95 10.13 1.46
N VAL A 99 -17.11 10.19 2.50
CA VAL A 99 -15.78 10.78 2.43
C VAL A 99 -14.86 9.83 1.68
N GLY A 100 -14.14 10.37 0.69
CA GLY A 100 -13.17 9.61 -0.11
C GLY A 100 -11.74 9.65 0.46
N PRO A 101 -10.86 8.75 0.00
CA PRO A 101 -9.49 8.71 0.45
C PRO A 101 -8.71 9.97 0.02
N ARG A 102 -7.96 10.53 0.96
CA ARG A 102 -7.21 11.78 0.77
C ARG A 102 -6.15 11.68 -0.32
N TYR A 103 -5.45 10.54 -0.38
CA TYR A 103 -4.28 10.34 -1.23
C TYR A 103 -4.58 9.60 -2.54
N CYS A 104 -5.84 9.22 -2.77
CA CYS A 104 -6.29 8.64 -4.04
C CYS A 104 -7.62 9.30 -4.46
N PRO A 105 -7.61 10.63 -4.71
CA PRO A 105 -8.81 11.33 -5.13
C PRO A 105 -9.20 10.89 -6.55
N SER A 106 -10.50 10.95 -6.84
CA SER A 106 -10.98 10.80 -8.22
C SER A 106 -10.43 11.91 -9.11
N ILE A 107 -10.47 11.70 -10.41
CA ILE A 107 -9.95 12.70 -11.37
C ILE A 107 -10.72 14.03 -11.26
N GLU A 108 -12.02 13.97 -11.00
CA GLU A 108 -12.87 15.17 -10.76
C GLU A 108 -12.32 15.96 -9.56
N THR A 109 -11.99 15.24 -8.47
CA THR A 109 -11.44 15.87 -7.26
C THR A 109 -10.05 16.46 -7.52
N LYS A 110 -9.21 15.81 -8.33
CA LYS A 110 -7.90 16.34 -8.72
C LYS A 110 -8.03 17.66 -9.48
N ILE A 111 -8.92 17.72 -10.47
CA ILE A 111 -9.16 18.93 -11.27
C ILE A 111 -9.66 20.08 -10.41
N LEU A 112 -10.54 19.82 -9.44
CA LEU A 112 -11.06 20.84 -8.53
C LEU A 112 -10.02 21.33 -7.52
N ARG A 113 -9.20 20.41 -6.98
CA ARG A 113 -8.21 20.76 -5.95
C ARG A 113 -6.93 21.37 -6.52
N PHE A 114 -6.59 21.03 -7.74
CA PHE A 114 -5.35 21.45 -8.40
C PHE A 114 -5.64 22.04 -9.78
N PRO A 115 -6.41 23.16 -9.87
CA PRO A 115 -6.85 23.74 -11.12
C PRO A 115 -5.69 24.24 -11.99
N ASP A 116 -4.59 24.63 -11.39
CA ASP A 116 -3.40 25.16 -12.08
C ASP A 116 -2.45 24.07 -12.60
N LYS A 117 -2.76 22.78 -12.35
CA LYS A 117 -1.97 21.67 -12.88
C LYS A 117 -2.32 21.43 -14.34
N GLU A 118 -1.35 21.58 -15.23
CA GLU A 118 -1.52 21.35 -16.67
C GLU A 118 -1.78 19.89 -17.04
N ARG A 119 -1.26 18.97 -16.20
CA ARG A 119 -1.38 17.52 -16.43
C ARG A 119 -1.34 16.73 -15.13
N HIS A 120 -1.97 15.57 -15.11
CA HIS A 120 -1.88 14.56 -14.08
C HIS A 120 -1.30 13.28 -14.66
N GLN A 121 -0.41 12.67 -13.90
CA GLN A 121 0.26 11.43 -14.24
C GLN A 121 -0.72 10.24 -14.18
N LEU A 122 -0.60 9.34 -15.15
CA LEU A 122 -1.41 8.12 -15.29
C LEU A 122 -0.49 6.94 -15.56
N PHE A 123 -0.80 5.80 -14.94
CA PHE A 123 -0.17 4.54 -15.26
C PHE A 123 -1.17 3.59 -15.92
N LEU A 124 -0.74 2.94 -16.98
CA LEU A 124 -1.44 1.85 -17.64
C LEU A 124 -0.87 0.55 -17.08
N GLU A 125 -1.67 -0.12 -16.28
CA GLU A 125 -1.25 -1.30 -15.50
C GLU A 125 -2.00 -2.54 -16.00
N PRO A 126 -1.32 -3.55 -16.61
CA PRO A 126 -1.96 -4.81 -16.95
C PRO A 126 -2.56 -5.49 -15.70
N GLU A 127 -3.83 -5.87 -15.76
CA GLU A 127 -4.51 -6.53 -14.62
C GLU A 127 -4.10 -8.00 -14.45
N GLY A 128 -3.39 -8.58 -15.40
CA GLY A 128 -2.86 -9.94 -15.30
C GLY A 128 -2.15 -10.40 -16.55
N LEU A 129 -1.41 -11.51 -16.44
CA LEU A 129 -0.59 -12.06 -17.53
C LEU A 129 -1.42 -12.67 -18.69
N HIS A 130 -2.67 -13.03 -18.42
CA HIS A 130 -3.53 -13.75 -19.36
C HIS A 130 -4.83 -13.01 -19.71
N THR A 131 -4.84 -11.70 -19.48
CA THR A 131 -5.96 -10.82 -19.83
C THR A 131 -5.47 -9.64 -20.65
N ASN A 132 -6.37 -9.10 -21.49
CA ASN A 132 -6.13 -7.85 -22.22
C ASN A 132 -6.64 -6.63 -21.42
N GLU A 133 -7.11 -6.81 -20.18
CA GLU A 133 -7.58 -5.70 -19.37
C GLU A 133 -6.40 -4.88 -18.83
N VAL A 134 -6.42 -3.59 -19.10
CA VAL A 134 -5.45 -2.61 -18.58
C VAL A 134 -6.17 -1.61 -17.70
N TYR A 135 -5.67 -1.45 -16.49
CA TYR A 135 -6.15 -0.51 -15.49
C TYR A 135 -5.57 0.89 -15.74
N VAL A 136 -6.43 1.90 -15.85
CA VAL A 136 -5.99 3.29 -16.10
C VAL A 136 -5.79 4.00 -14.75
N GLN A 137 -4.70 3.67 -14.07
CA GLN A 137 -4.38 4.21 -12.73
C GLN A 137 -4.27 5.73 -12.77
N GLY A 138 -4.94 6.40 -11.83
CA GLY A 138 -4.97 7.85 -11.74
C GLY A 138 -6.25 8.49 -12.28
N MET A 139 -7.08 7.71 -13.05
CA MET A 139 -8.33 8.17 -13.65
C MET A 139 -9.59 7.63 -12.94
N SER A 140 -9.51 7.31 -11.64
CA SER A 140 -10.73 6.94 -10.88
C SER A 140 -11.80 8.02 -11.05
N THR A 141 -13.00 7.60 -11.42
CA THR A 141 -14.07 8.54 -11.77
C THR A 141 -15.45 8.02 -11.46
N SER A 142 -16.40 8.91 -11.25
CA SER A 142 -17.83 8.63 -11.17
C SER A 142 -18.62 9.20 -12.35
N MET A 143 -17.94 9.79 -13.32
CA MET A 143 -18.58 10.38 -14.52
C MET A 143 -19.38 9.34 -15.31
N PRO A 144 -20.44 9.76 -16.03
CA PRO A 144 -21.15 8.90 -16.96
C PRO A 144 -20.23 8.37 -18.06
N MET A 145 -20.60 7.22 -18.66
CA MET A 145 -19.79 6.49 -19.64
C MET A 145 -19.41 7.33 -20.87
N ASP A 146 -20.34 8.13 -21.39
CA ASP A 146 -20.10 9.02 -22.52
C ASP A 146 -19.01 10.07 -22.24
N VAL A 147 -18.99 10.60 -21.03
CA VAL A 147 -17.95 11.53 -20.56
C VAL A 147 -16.62 10.80 -20.38
N GLN A 148 -16.65 9.57 -19.84
CA GLN A 148 -15.44 8.77 -19.69
C GLN A 148 -14.78 8.49 -21.04
N LEU A 149 -15.53 8.09 -22.06
CA LEU A 149 -15.03 7.90 -23.41
C LEU A 149 -14.44 9.19 -23.98
N ALA A 150 -15.17 10.29 -23.84
CA ALA A 150 -14.74 11.58 -24.35
C ALA A 150 -13.39 12.04 -23.79
N PHE A 151 -13.18 11.94 -22.46
CA PHE A 151 -11.91 12.35 -21.87
C PHE A 151 -10.79 11.32 -22.08
N LEU A 152 -11.07 10.02 -22.06
CA LEU A 152 -10.06 8.98 -22.32
C LEU A 152 -9.44 9.15 -23.70
N HIS A 153 -10.24 9.40 -24.72
CA HIS A 153 -9.79 9.60 -26.10
C HIS A 153 -8.98 10.90 -26.32
N THR A 154 -8.83 11.74 -25.30
CA THR A 154 -7.91 12.90 -25.37
C THR A 154 -6.51 12.61 -24.85
N ILE A 155 -6.31 11.46 -24.19
CA ILE A 155 -5.07 11.09 -23.52
C ILE A 155 -4.13 10.42 -24.52
N PRO A 156 -2.84 10.83 -24.59
CA PRO A 156 -1.87 10.20 -25.48
C PRO A 156 -1.80 8.68 -25.26
N GLY A 157 -1.93 7.95 -26.37
CA GLY A 157 -1.95 6.49 -26.38
C GLY A 157 -3.30 5.84 -26.11
N LEU A 158 -4.33 6.62 -25.72
CA LEU A 158 -5.70 6.13 -25.49
C LEU A 158 -6.71 6.66 -26.52
N GLU A 159 -6.27 7.30 -27.60
CA GLU A 159 -7.16 7.96 -28.57
C GLU A 159 -8.17 7.01 -29.18
N HIS A 160 -7.83 5.72 -29.26
CA HIS A 160 -8.67 4.66 -29.82
C HIS A 160 -9.00 3.57 -28.80
N ALA A 161 -8.79 3.84 -27.51
CA ALA A 161 -8.98 2.86 -26.45
C ALA A 161 -10.41 2.34 -26.39
N HIS A 162 -10.58 1.03 -26.46
CA HIS A 162 -11.85 0.37 -26.22
C HIS A 162 -12.03 0.15 -24.71
N VAL A 163 -13.09 0.72 -24.16
CA VAL A 163 -13.41 0.58 -22.73
C VAL A 163 -14.13 -0.75 -22.49
N MET A 164 -13.46 -1.68 -21.84
CA MET A 164 -14.01 -2.98 -21.43
C MET A 164 -14.92 -2.85 -20.20
N ARG A 165 -14.56 -1.98 -19.27
CA ARG A 165 -15.35 -1.66 -18.06
C ARG A 165 -15.24 -0.17 -17.77
N ALA A 166 -16.35 0.49 -17.57
CA ALA A 166 -16.37 1.89 -17.14
C ALA A 166 -15.83 2.03 -15.69
N GLY A 167 -15.23 3.18 -15.39
CA GLY A 167 -14.96 3.59 -14.03
C GLY A 167 -16.25 3.84 -13.27
N TYR A 168 -16.21 3.66 -11.95
CA TYR A 168 -17.36 3.90 -11.08
C TYR A 168 -16.91 4.28 -9.67
N ALA A 169 -17.81 4.89 -8.90
CA ALA A 169 -17.63 5.10 -7.48
C ALA A 169 -18.58 4.23 -6.68
N ILE A 170 -18.15 3.85 -5.48
CA ILE A 170 -18.93 3.09 -4.50
C ILE A 170 -18.91 3.83 -3.17
N GLU A 171 -20.06 3.94 -2.54
CA GLU A 171 -20.16 4.25 -1.12
C GLU A 171 -20.29 2.94 -0.33
N TYR A 172 -19.69 2.90 0.84
CA TYR A 172 -19.76 1.76 1.73
C TYR A 172 -19.82 2.19 3.19
N ASP A 173 -20.50 1.36 3.99
CA ASP A 173 -20.51 1.51 5.43
C ASP A 173 -19.24 0.92 6.02
N CYS A 174 -18.68 1.58 7.00
CA CYS A 174 -17.58 1.08 7.80
C CYS A 174 -17.85 1.29 9.29
N ILE A 175 -17.21 0.50 10.09
CA ILE A 175 -17.32 0.54 11.55
C ILE A 175 -16.46 1.70 12.05
N ASP A 176 -16.93 2.44 13.05
CA ASP A 176 -16.08 3.33 13.82
C ASP A 176 -15.07 2.49 14.60
N PRO A 177 -13.77 2.51 14.22
CA PRO A 177 -12.78 1.59 14.79
C PRO A 177 -12.46 1.87 16.26
N THR A 178 -12.86 3.01 16.81
CA THR A 178 -12.68 3.31 18.24
C THR A 178 -13.51 2.39 19.15
N GLN A 179 -14.45 1.63 18.60
CA GLN A 179 -15.20 0.60 19.29
C GLN A 179 -14.43 -0.70 19.51
N LEU A 180 -13.25 -0.83 18.90
CA LEU A 180 -12.42 -2.01 19.00
C LEU A 180 -11.31 -1.84 20.06
N ARG A 181 -10.88 -2.97 20.59
CA ARG A 181 -9.65 -3.11 21.38
C ARG A 181 -8.43 -3.16 20.46
N PRO A 182 -7.20 -2.99 20.96
CA PRO A 182 -5.99 -3.20 20.15
C PRO A 182 -5.85 -4.62 19.57
N SER A 183 -6.61 -5.59 20.06
CA SER A 183 -6.75 -6.94 19.51
C SER A 183 -7.67 -7.02 18.28
N LEU A 184 -8.33 -5.92 17.92
CA LEU A 184 -9.42 -5.81 16.94
C LEU A 184 -10.72 -6.53 17.33
N GLU A 185 -10.84 -6.94 18.59
CA GLU A 185 -12.09 -7.41 19.18
C GLU A 185 -12.99 -6.21 19.55
N PHE A 186 -14.30 -6.32 19.37
CA PHE A 186 -15.24 -5.32 19.86
C PHE A 186 -15.20 -5.21 21.39
N LYS A 187 -15.28 -3.98 21.90
CA LYS A 187 -15.33 -3.70 23.32
C LYS A 187 -16.63 -4.23 23.97
N THR A 188 -17.72 -4.23 23.19
CA THR A 188 -19.08 -4.55 23.67
C THR A 188 -19.57 -5.92 23.25
N ILE A 189 -18.97 -6.56 22.24
CA ILE A 189 -19.39 -7.86 21.71
C ILE A 189 -18.21 -8.82 21.80
N ARG A 190 -18.22 -9.72 22.77
CA ARG A 190 -17.14 -10.69 23.00
C ARG A 190 -16.99 -11.66 21.83
N GLY A 191 -15.76 -11.95 21.46
CA GLY A 191 -15.44 -12.88 20.37
C GLY A 191 -15.77 -12.38 18.96
N PHE A 192 -16.19 -11.11 18.83
CA PHE A 192 -16.45 -10.48 17.54
C PHE A 192 -15.28 -9.55 17.17
N PHE A 193 -14.65 -9.85 16.02
CA PHE A 193 -13.47 -9.13 15.52
C PHE A 193 -13.82 -8.45 14.20
N SER A 194 -13.20 -7.31 13.92
CA SER A 194 -13.36 -6.59 12.67
C SER A 194 -12.02 -6.23 12.05
N ALA A 195 -11.94 -6.29 10.72
CA ALA A 195 -10.72 -5.99 9.98
C ALA A 195 -11.01 -5.49 8.56
N GLY A 196 -10.03 -4.83 7.96
CA GLY A 196 -10.05 -4.45 6.55
C GLY A 196 -10.86 -3.19 6.27
N GLN A 197 -11.44 -3.14 5.06
CA GLN A 197 -12.20 -1.96 4.60
C GLN A 197 -13.39 -1.64 5.52
N ALA A 198 -14.06 -2.67 6.03
CA ALA A 198 -15.15 -2.51 6.98
C ALA A 198 -14.72 -1.85 8.30
N ASN A 199 -13.43 -1.76 8.57
CA ASN A 199 -12.86 -1.17 9.77
C ASN A 199 -12.06 0.12 9.49
N GLY A 200 -12.48 0.90 8.51
CA GLY A 200 -12.02 2.27 8.29
C GLY A 200 -10.76 2.43 7.44
N THR A 201 -10.26 1.39 6.77
CA THR A 201 -9.10 1.48 5.85
C THR A 201 -9.51 1.37 4.39
N SER A 202 -8.62 1.74 3.46
CA SER A 202 -8.88 1.66 2.02
C SER A 202 -7.76 1.02 1.20
N GLY A 203 -6.71 0.47 1.82
CA GLY A 203 -5.62 -0.19 1.12
C GLY A 203 -5.64 -1.70 1.34
N TYR A 204 -5.08 -2.45 0.38
CA TYR A 204 -4.97 -3.91 0.48
C TYR A 204 -4.02 -4.32 1.61
N GLU A 205 -2.93 -3.59 1.77
CA GLU A 205 -1.92 -3.81 2.81
C GLU A 205 -2.51 -3.58 4.20
N GLU A 206 -3.29 -2.52 4.38
CA GLU A 206 -3.97 -2.22 5.63
C GLU A 206 -5.03 -3.29 5.96
N ALA A 207 -5.74 -3.78 4.94
CA ALA A 207 -6.73 -4.84 5.12
C ALA A 207 -6.06 -6.17 5.51
N ALA A 208 -4.97 -6.55 4.85
CA ALA A 208 -4.19 -7.74 5.17
C ALA A 208 -3.60 -7.67 6.59
N ALA A 209 -3.04 -6.51 6.96
CA ALA A 209 -2.47 -6.27 8.28
C ALA A 209 -3.50 -6.43 9.41
N GLN A 210 -4.69 -5.87 9.23
CA GLN A 210 -5.78 -6.04 10.19
C GLN A 210 -6.28 -7.47 10.21
N GLY A 211 -6.46 -8.09 9.03
CA GLY A 211 -6.96 -9.45 8.91
C GLY A 211 -6.09 -10.47 9.64
N ILE A 212 -4.76 -10.38 9.50
CA ILE A 212 -3.85 -11.29 10.19
C ILE A 212 -3.91 -11.09 11.72
N ILE A 213 -3.96 -9.87 12.22
CA ILE A 213 -4.04 -9.60 13.67
C ILE A 213 -5.40 -10.03 14.24
N ALA A 214 -6.49 -9.75 13.56
CA ALA A 214 -7.82 -10.19 13.97
C ALA A 214 -7.90 -11.72 14.01
N GLY A 215 -7.37 -12.42 12.99
CA GLY A 215 -7.33 -13.88 12.94
C GLY A 215 -6.46 -14.50 14.04
N ILE A 216 -5.28 -13.93 14.31
CA ILE A 216 -4.42 -14.35 15.42
C ILE A 216 -5.19 -14.22 16.74
N ASN A 217 -5.81 -13.07 16.98
CA ASN A 217 -6.48 -12.80 18.24
C ASN A 217 -7.78 -13.59 18.41
N ALA A 218 -8.49 -13.89 17.33
CA ALA A 218 -9.61 -14.82 17.36
C ALA A 218 -9.16 -16.24 17.77
N ALA A 219 -8.03 -16.72 17.25
CA ALA A 219 -7.44 -17.99 17.65
C ALA A 219 -6.95 -17.98 19.10
N GLN A 220 -6.34 -16.89 19.56
CA GLN A 220 -5.94 -16.74 20.97
C GLN A 220 -7.16 -16.71 21.90
N TYR A 221 -8.21 -16.03 21.51
CA TYR A 221 -9.48 -15.99 22.25
C TYR A 221 -10.05 -17.40 22.46
N ILE A 222 -10.10 -18.22 21.41
CA ILE A 222 -10.59 -19.61 21.49
C ILE A 222 -9.71 -20.46 22.41
N LYS A 223 -8.39 -20.22 22.40
CA LYS A 223 -7.43 -20.94 23.27
C LYS A 223 -7.42 -20.43 24.72
N GLY A 224 -8.16 -19.38 25.04
CA GLY A 224 -8.06 -18.72 26.35
C GLY A 224 -6.71 -18.06 26.61
N ALA A 225 -5.93 -17.77 25.57
CA ALA A 225 -4.60 -17.18 25.66
C ALA A 225 -4.66 -15.65 25.58
N PRO A 226 -3.65 -14.93 26.11
CA PRO A 226 -3.59 -13.48 26.02
C PRO A 226 -3.57 -12.98 24.56
N PRO A 227 -4.20 -11.84 24.28
CA PRO A 227 -4.19 -11.26 22.95
C PRO A 227 -2.79 -10.82 22.53
N VAL A 228 -2.51 -10.90 21.23
CA VAL A 228 -1.30 -10.39 20.60
C VAL A 228 -1.55 -8.96 20.17
N VAL A 229 -0.83 -8.02 20.76
CA VAL A 229 -0.86 -6.59 20.45
C VAL A 229 0.54 -6.15 20.07
N LEU A 230 0.72 -5.68 18.84
CA LEU A 230 1.99 -5.12 18.37
C LEU A 230 2.08 -3.65 18.77
N LYS A 231 3.21 -3.25 19.34
CA LYS A 231 3.49 -1.86 19.68
C LYS A 231 3.82 -1.03 18.43
N ARG A 232 3.66 0.27 18.55
CA ARG A 232 4.03 1.23 17.50
C ARG A 232 5.53 1.18 17.15
N SER A 233 6.38 0.79 18.07
CA SER A 233 7.83 0.58 17.88
C SER A 233 8.19 -0.81 17.31
N GLU A 234 7.25 -1.75 17.25
CA GLU A 234 7.51 -3.11 16.78
C GLU A 234 7.12 -3.32 15.31
N ALA A 235 6.03 -2.66 14.87
CA ALA A 235 5.54 -2.85 13.50
C ALA A 235 4.70 -1.67 13.01
N TYR A 236 4.68 -1.45 11.68
CA TYR A 236 3.69 -0.56 11.05
C TYR A 236 2.25 -1.04 11.30
N ILE A 237 2.03 -2.35 11.43
CA ILE A 237 0.73 -2.92 11.85
C ILE A 237 0.34 -2.37 13.23
N GLY A 238 1.30 -2.25 14.16
CA GLY A 238 1.05 -1.66 15.48
C GLY A 238 0.65 -0.19 15.38
N VAL A 239 1.34 0.60 14.55
CA VAL A 239 0.97 2.02 14.30
C VAL A 239 -0.44 2.12 13.70
N LEU A 240 -0.74 1.31 12.69
CA LEU A 240 -2.04 1.27 12.03
C LEU A 240 -3.19 1.00 13.02
N ILE A 241 -3.07 -0.07 13.79
CA ILE A 241 -4.13 -0.49 14.71
C ILE A 241 -4.28 0.51 15.84
N ASP A 242 -3.17 0.98 16.41
CA ASP A 242 -3.19 1.97 17.49
C ASP A 242 -3.86 3.27 17.02
N ASP A 243 -3.51 3.81 15.85
CA ASP A 243 -4.17 4.99 15.30
C ASP A 243 -5.68 4.78 15.13
N LEU A 244 -6.11 3.64 14.59
CA LEU A 244 -7.52 3.34 14.35
C LEU A 244 -8.32 3.26 15.66
N VAL A 245 -7.85 2.49 16.64
CA VAL A 245 -8.63 2.19 17.85
C VAL A 245 -8.56 3.30 18.91
N THR A 246 -7.56 4.17 18.85
CA THR A 246 -7.39 5.28 19.81
C THR A 246 -7.85 6.63 19.27
N LYS A 247 -7.48 6.95 18.03
CA LYS A 247 -7.80 8.24 17.39
C LYS A 247 -9.02 8.18 16.49
N GLY A 248 -9.36 6.98 15.98
CA GLY A 248 -10.35 6.82 14.93
C GLY A 248 -9.87 7.37 13.58
N THR A 249 -10.81 7.51 12.66
CA THR A 249 -10.55 8.12 11.36
C THR A 249 -11.80 8.79 10.82
N HIS A 250 -11.65 9.94 10.14
CA HIS A 250 -12.73 10.67 9.48
C HIS A 250 -12.71 10.52 7.96
N GLU A 251 -11.69 9.84 7.45
CA GLU A 251 -11.50 9.49 6.03
C GLU A 251 -10.93 8.09 5.93
N PRO A 252 -11.03 7.38 4.80
CA PRO A 252 -10.41 6.07 4.65
C PRO A 252 -8.92 6.11 4.99
N TYR A 253 -8.54 5.40 6.06
CA TYR A 253 -7.18 5.43 6.59
C TYR A 253 -6.20 4.78 5.60
N ARG A 254 -5.07 5.43 5.39
CA ARG A 254 -3.91 4.89 4.69
C ARG A 254 -2.68 4.98 5.58
N MET A 255 -1.91 3.88 5.63
CA MET A 255 -0.64 3.85 6.33
C MET A 255 0.41 4.64 5.55
N MET A 256 1.03 5.61 6.22
CA MET A 256 2.09 6.45 5.67
C MET A 256 3.26 6.51 6.63
N THR A 257 4.47 6.60 6.11
CA THR A 257 5.68 6.70 6.93
C THR A 257 5.65 7.90 7.89
N SER A 258 4.98 8.98 7.50
CA SER A 258 4.79 10.17 8.35
C SER A 258 3.95 9.91 9.61
N ARG A 259 3.19 8.82 9.66
CA ARG A 259 2.40 8.44 10.84
C ARG A 259 3.22 7.65 11.88
N ALA A 260 4.40 7.16 11.49
CA ALA A 260 5.24 6.30 12.32
C ALA A 260 6.42 7.11 12.91
N GLU A 261 6.39 7.33 14.21
CA GLU A 261 7.46 7.99 14.96
C GLU A 261 8.77 7.18 14.93
N TYR A 262 8.67 5.85 14.86
CA TYR A 262 9.82 4.94 14.78
C TYR A 262 10.16 4.52 13.34
N ARG A 263 9.86 5.33 12.32
CA ARG A 263 10.03 4.94 10.89
C ARG A 263 11.47 4.59 10.51
N LEU A 264 12.47 5.10 11.21
CA LEU A 264 13.88 4.75 10.97
C LEU A 264 14.22 3.33 11.47
N LEU A 265 13.49 2.85 12.48
CA LEU A 265 13.60 1.49 13.00
C LEU A 265 12.73 0.49 12.23
N LEU A 266 11.53 0.91 11.85
CA LEU A 266 10.53 0.06 11.19
C LEU A 266 10.81 -0.06 9.69
N ARG A 267 11.92 -0.76 9.35
CA ARG A 267 12.32 -0.98 7.96
C ARG A 267 11.80 -2.32 7.46
N GLN A 268 11.64 -2.41 6.13
CA GLN A 268 11.25 -3.66 5.45
C GLN A 268 12.32 -4.74 5.61
N ASP A 269 13.58 -4.36 5.46
CA ASP A 269 14.75 -5.23 5.50
C ASP A 269 15.01 -5.90 6.87
N ASN A 270 14.51 -5.33 7.96
CA ASN A 270 14.63 -5.87 9.31
C ASN A 270 13.29 -6.36 9.92
N ALA A 271 12.22 -6.39 9.14
CA ALA A 271 10.90 -6.77 9.63
C ALA A 271 10.86 -8.22 10.14
N ASP A 272 11.60 -9.12 9.48
CA ASP A 272 11.71 -10.51 9.91
C ASP A 272 12.39 -10.63 11.28
N ALA A 273 13.45 -9.86 11.55
CA ALA A 273 14.14 -9.87 12.83
C ALA A 273 13.21 -9.43 13.99
N ARG A 274 12.33 -8.46 13.75
CA ARG A 274 11.39 -7.95 14.76
C ARG A 274 10.18 -8.86 14.97
N LEU A 275 9.64 -9.48 13.90
CA LEU A 275 8.32 -10.12 13.93
C LEU A 275 8.36 -11.66 13.91
N THR A 276 9.39 -12.29 13.32
CA THR A 276 9.50 -13.76 13.28
C THR A 276 9.51 -14.41 14.66
N PRO A 277 10.22 -13.86 15.68
CA PRO A 277 10.17 -14.39 17.04
C PRO A 277 8.77 -14.33 17.67
N ILE A 278 8.01 -13.26 17.39
CA ILE A 278 6.62 -13.14 17.83
C ILE A 278 5.77 -14.22 17.17
N GLY A 279 5.89 -14.36 15.84
CA GLY A 279 5.19 -15.39 15.07
C GLY A 279 5.52 -16.82 15.54
N ARG A 280 6.78 -17.08 15.90
CA ARG A 280 7.21 -18.38 16.45
C ARG A 280 6.54 -18.68 17.77
N ARG A 281 6.53 -17.73 18.69
CA ARG A 281 5.93 -17.86 20.03
C ARG A 281 4.44 -18.19 19.98
N ILE A 282 3.71 -17.66 18.99
CA ILE A 282 2.27 -17.89 18.84
C ILE A 282 1.92 -19.07 17.92
N GLY A 283 2.92 -19.79 17.40
CA GLY A 283 2.74 -21.00 16.61
C GLY A 283 2.47 -20.77 15.12
N LEU A 284 2.76 -19.59 14.57
CA LEU A 284 2.57 -19.28 13.14
C LEU A 284 3.84 -19.53 12.29
N VAL A 285 4.99 -19.71 12.91
CA VAL A 285 6.26 -19.94 12.22
C VAL A 285 6.64 -21.41 12.33
N SER A 286 6.71 -22.11 11.19
CA SER A 286 7.14 -23.50 11.10
C SER A 286 8.61 -23.68 11.49
N ASP A 287 9.02 -24.92 11.82
CA ASP A 287 10.40 -25.26 12.15
C ASP A 287 11.37 -24.93 11.00
N ALA A 288 10.98 -25.22 9.76
CA ALA A 288 11.80 -24.93 8.58
C ALA A 288 12.02 -23.40 8.43
N ARG A 289 10.97 -22.59 8.63
CA ARG A 289 11.09 -21.13 8.58
C ARG A 289 11.92 -20.59 9.74
N TRP A 290 11.76 -21.16 10.93
CA TRP A 290 12.53 -20.78 12.11
C TRP A 290 14.03 -21.09 11.93
N ALA A 291 14.37 -22.29 11.48
CA ALA A 291 15.77 -22.67 11.22
C ALA A 291 16.44 -21.75 10.18
N ARG A 292 15.73 -21.38 9.11
CA ARG A 292 16.25 -20.44 8.11
C ARG A 292 16.44 -19.04 8.70
N PHE A 293 15.53 -18.59 9.57
CA PHE A 293 15.65 -17.33 10.28
C PHE A 293 16.87 -17.32 11.22
N GLU A 294 17.08 -18.36 12.03
CA GLU A 294 18.24 -18.49 12.91
C GLU A 294 19.56 -18.46 12.14
N LYS A 295 19.63 -19.18 11.01
CA LYS A 295 20.79 -19.16 10.13
C LYS A 295 21.07 -17.75 9.60
N LYS A 296 20.03 -17.00 9.17
CA LYS A 296 20.18 -15.61 8.72
C LYS A 296 20.69 -14.71 9.86
N GLN A 297 20.12 -14.81 11.06
CA GLN A 297 20.54 -14.00 12.22
C GLN A 297 21.99 -14.31 12.64
N ALA A 298 22.38 -15.58 12.65
CA ALA A 298 23.77 -15.98 12.93
C ALA A 298 24.75 -15.40 11.88
N ALA A 299 24.39 -15.41 10.60
CA ALA A 299 25.21 -14.82 9.55
C ALA A 299 25.35 -13.30 9.69
N ILE A 300 24.28 -12.60 10.05
CA ILE A 300 24.30 -11.15 10.34
C ILE A 300 25.23 -10.86 11.53
N GLY A 301 25.08 -11.59 12.62
CA GLY A 301 25.93 -11.41 13.81
C GLY A 301 27.43 -11.68 13.53
N ALA A 302 27.74 -12.71 12.73
CA ALA A 302 29.11 -12.99 12.31
C ALA A 302 29.67 -11.85 11.44
N ALA A 303 28.88 -11.31 10.51
CA ALA A 303 29.28 -10.18 9.66
C ALA A 303 29.53 -8.90 10.50
N GLU A 304 28.64 -8.61 11.45
CA GLU A 304 28.80 -7.47 12.37
C GLU A 304 30.10 -7.58 13.21
N GLN A 305 30.40 -8.77 13.74
CA GLN A 305 31.63 -9.03 14.47
C GLN A 305 32.86 -8.82 13.59
N ALA A 306 32.86 -9.36 12.37
CA ALA A 306 33.96 -9.21 11.42
C ALA A 306 34.18 -7.72 11.05
N LEU A 307 33.11 -6.98 10.76
CA LEU A 307 33.17 -5.57 10.41
C LEU A 307 33.61 -4.70 11.62
N THR A 308 33.18 -5.03 12.82
CA THR A 308 33.62 -4.34 14.04
C THR A 308 35.11 -4.59 14.33
N GLY A 309 35.59 -5.80 14.05
CA GLY A 309 37.00 -6.17 14.16
C GLY A 309 37.91 -5.61 13.06
N LEU A 310 37.33 -5.25 11.91
CA LEU A 310 38.05 -4.64 10.79
C LEU A 310 38.38 -3.18 11.12
N VAL A 311 39.62 -2.91 11.44
CA VAL A 311 40.10 -1.56 11.76
C VAL A 311 40.86 -0.99 10.57
N LEU A 312 40.40 0.16 10.10
CA LEU A 312 41.00 0.95 9.02
C LEU A 312 41.78 2.10 9.65
N THR A 313 43.09 2.13 9.38
CA THR A 313 43.94 3.24 9.77
C THR A 313 44.14 4.17 8.58
N PRO A 314 44.10 5.50 8.75
CA PRO A 314 44.34 6.44 7.68
C PRO A 314 45.73 6.20 7.09
N SER A 315 45.79 5.88 5.81
CA SER A 315 47.01 5.77 5.02
C SER A 315 46.69 6.08 3.57
N ARG A 316 47.71 6.38 2.78
CA ARG A 316 47.53 6.58 1.33
C ARG A 316 46.94 5.31 0.68
N GLU A 317 47.46 4.15 1.01
CA GLU A 317 46.98 2.86 0.47
C GLU A 317 45.53 2.58 0.84
N THR A 318 45.14 2.77 2.11
CA THR A 318 43.75 2.60 2.57
C THR A 318 42.82 3.53 1.80
N ASN A 319 43.18 4.78 1.63
CA ASN A 319 42.33 5.76 0.96
C ASN A 319 42.27 5.55 -0.56
N GLU A 320 43.34 5.08 -1.21
CA GLU A 320 43.32 4.68 -2.62
C GLU A 320 42.37 3.47 -2.84
N ARG A 321 42.36 2.50 -1.93
CA ARG A 321 41.41 1.35 -1.98
C ARG A 321 39.97 1.81 -1.78
N LEU A 322 39.71 2.68 -0.83
CA LEU A 322 38.34 3.23 -0.61
C LEU A 322 37.87 4.00 -1.84
N ALA A 323 38.73 4.84 -2.43
CA ALA A 323 38.42 5.60 -3.64
C ALA A 323 38.11 4.68 -4.84
N ALA A 324 38.83 3.56 -4.98
CA ALA A 324 38.55 2.56 -6.04
C ALA A 324 37.15 1.94 -5.93
N HIS A 325 36.54 1.96 -4.74
CA HIS A 325 35.17 1.52 -4.48
C HIS A 325 34.17 2.67 -4.33
N GLY A 326 34.56 3.90 -4.71
CA GLY A 326 33.67 5.06 -4.65
C GLY A 326 33.37 5.56 -3.24
N LEU A 327 34.20 5.18 -2.25
CA LEU A 327 34.04 5.60 -0.85
C LEU A 327 34.98 6.76 -0.51
N ASP A 328 34.49 7.66 0.34
CA ASP A 328 35.29 8.78 0.85
C ASP A 328 36.47 8.32 1.72
N PRO A 329 37.59 9.06 1.73
CA PRO A 329 38.76 8.74 2.53
C PRO A 329 38.46 8.72 4.03
N VAL A 330 39.23 7.94 4.78
CA VAL A 330 39.23 7.98 6.25
C VAL A 330 40.36 8.91 6.73
N HIS A 331 40.02 9.84 7.61
CA HIS A 331 40.96 10.77 8.23
C HIS A 331 41.32 10.40 9.66
N THR A 332 40.51 9.55 10.27
CA THR A 332 40.73 9.00 11.61
C THR A 332 40.53 7.48 11.55
N ARG A 333 40.96 6.77 12.60
CA ARG A 333 40.75 5.34 12.74
C ARG A 333 39.25 5.05 12.71
N ALA A 334 38.82 4.13 11.84
CA ALA A 334 37.43 3.75 11.66
C ALA A 334 37.29 2.22 11.60
N THR A 335 36.12 1.71 11.96
CA THR A 335 35.79 0.27 11.77
C THR A 335 35.08 0.04 10.45
N GLY A 336 34.97 -1.21 10.01
CA GLY A 336 34.14 -1.57 8.88
C GLY A 336 32.66 -1.18 9.11
N CYS A 337 32.17 -1.26 10.34
CA CYS A 337 30.83 -0.78 10.71
C CYS A 337 30.67 0.74 10.53
N ASP A 338 31.70 1.53 10.79
CA ASP A 338 31.67 2.99 10.56
C ASP A 338 31.64 3.32 9.07
N LEU A 339 32.27 2.48 8.22
CA LEU A 339 32.15 2.65 6.78
C LEU A 339 30.77 2.37 6.26
N LEU A 340 30.09 1.29 6.73
CA LEU A 340 28.73 0.95 6.30
C LEU A 340 27.69 2.04 6.64
N ARG A 341 27.99 2.95 7.56
CA ARG A 341 27.13 4.08 7.89
C ARG A 341 27.27 5.25 6.91
N ARG A 342 28.25 5.19 5.99
CA ARG A 342 28.49 6.26 5.02
C ARG A 342 27.61 6.09 3.78
N PRO A 343 27.20 7.19 3.13
CA PRO A 343 26.52 7.11 1.85
C PRO A 343 27.37 6.35 0.83
N GLY A 344 26.74 5.49 0.03
CA GLY A 344 27.41 4.71 -1.03
C GLY A 344 28.13 3.44 -0.57
N ALA A 345 28.25 3.18 0.73
CA ALA A 345 28.76 1.90 1.22
C ALA A 345 27.65 0.83 1.16
N THR A 346 27.90 -0.27 0.42
CA THR A 346 26.97 -1.40 0.26
C THR A 346 27.68 -2.71 0.56
#